data_586d7e78e892add0d2e3691de9ade294
#
_entry.id   586d7e78e892add0d2e3691de9ade294
#
_cell.length_a   1.000
_cell.length_b   1.000
_cell.length_c   1.000
_cell.angle_alpha   90.00
_cell.angle_beta   90.00
_cell.angle_gamma   90.00
#
_symmetry.space_group_name_H-M   'P 1'
#
loop_
_entity.id
_entity.type
_entity.pdbx_description
1 polymer ?
#
loop_
_entity_poly.entity_id
_entity_poly.type
_entity_poly.pdbx_seq_one_letter_code
_entity_poly.pdbx_strand_id
1 'polypeptide(L)'
;MTLPMLQTPTSFTPLVQPVQPVQTQPAPDTLTFLFHGGRLLVRETDLGLPDADAMAALALDAQRLLPVGLLDARYCQAGWLDDEAAIPPGYAWRGLRSLFGEIDEAVLGVAGRAAQVAEWARTHRFCGACGSATARQGHERSVKCGNCGHVAYPRISPAMMVLVRKGDAVLLAQHAQYTVKRFVPLAGFLEAGETIEEAVHREVFEEVGLRVHNLRYFGSQSWPFPHSLMIAFTADYLEGEIRTDPAEITEARWFGPGDDWPERVPHVSISSILVDAHRPPDA
;
A
#
# COMPACT_ATOMS: atom_id res chain seq x y z
N MET A 1 -18.78 -10.19 -0.69
CA MET A 1 -17.78 -11.11 -1.31
C MET A 1 -16.42 -10.50 -1.02
N THR A 2 -15.57 -11.16 -0.23
CA THR A 2 -14.21 -10.66 0.07
C THR A 2 -13.36 -10.94 -1.17
N LEU A 3 -12.74 -9.91 -1.75
CA LEU A 3 -11.85 -10.08 -2.89
C LEU A 3 -10.56 -10.76 -2.40
N PRO A 4 -10.00 -11.73 -3.14
CA PRO A 4 -8.76 -12.43 -2.76
C PRO A 4 -7.54 -11.55 -3.03
N MET A 5 -7.38 -10.46 -2.29
CA MET A 5 -6.26 -9.53 -2.38
C MET A 5 -5.62 -9.33 -1.00
N LEU A 6 -4.39 -8.84 -0.99
CA LEU A 6 -3.71 -8.52 0.26
C LEU A 6 -4.53 -7.50 1.06
N GLN A 7 -5.06 -7.93 2.19
CA GLN A 7 -5.87 -7.12 3.10
C GLN A 7 -5.44 -7.35 4.54
N THR A 8 -5.84 -6.44 5.42
CA THR A 8 -5.77 -6.71 6.86
C THR A 8 -6.66 -7.92 7.16
N PRO A 9 -6.13 -9.00 7.77
CA PRO A 9 -6.90 -10.22 8.03
C PRO A 9 -8.06 -9.96 9.02
N THR A 10 -9.11 -10.76 8.94
CA THR A 10 -10.29 -10.64 9.82
C THR A 10 -9.98 -10.92 11.28
N SER A 11 -8.93 -11.70 11.56
CA SER A 11 -8.43 -11.99 12.91
C SER A 11 -7.57 -10.85 13.48
N PHE A 12 -7.37 -9.76 12.74
CA PHE A 12 -6.60 -8.61 13.19
C PHE A 12 -7.49 -7.54 13.84
N THR A 13 -7.14 -7.17 15.08
CA THR A 13 -7.76 -6.05 15.80
C THR A 13 -6.79 -4.87 15.86
N PRO A 14 -7.10 -3.70 15.24
CA PRO A 14 -6.23 -2.54 15.29
C PRO A 14 -6.16 -1.94 16.70
N LEU A 15 -4.96 -1.52 17.12
CA LEU A 15 -4.72 -0.80 18.38
C LEU A 15 -4.08 0.54 18.09
N VAL A 16 -4.58 1.58 18.74
CA VAL A 16 -4.00 2.93 18.73
C VAL A 16 -3.19 3.15 20.00
N GLN A 17 -3.70 2.68 21.10
CA GLN A 17 -3.00 2.66 22.40
C GLN A 17 -2.41 1.28 22.63
N PRO A 18 -1.19 1.18 23.15
CA PRO A 18 -0.64 -0.12 23.54
C PRO A 18 -1.49 -0.69 24.67
N VAL A 19 -2.00 -1.91 24.49
CA VAL A 19 -2.58 -2.71 25.60
C VAL A 19 -1.47 -3.03 26.62
N GLN A 20 -0.25 -3.12 26.09
CA GLN A 20 0.99 -3.22 26.83
C GLN A 20 1.93 -2.12 26.36
N PRO A 21 2.86 -1.62 27.18
CA PRO A 21 3.91 -0.71 26.71
C PRO A 21 4.64 -1.34 25.52
N VAL A 22 5.02 -0.51 24.52
CA VAL A 22 5.92 -0.98 23.45
C VAL A 22 7.14 -1.62 24.07
N GLN A 23 7.46 -2.82 23.60
CA GLN A 23 8.48 -3.66 24.23
C GLN A 23 9.76 -3.61 23.38
N THR A 24 10.83 -3.05 23.95
CA THR A 24 12.18 -3.14 23.37
C THR A 24 12.75 -4.56 23.50
N GLN A 25 12.28 -5.32 24.50
CA GLN A 25 12.47 -6.76 24.63
C GLN A 25 11.09 -7.42 24.55
N PRO A 26 10.62 -7.76 23.34
CA PRO A 26 9.28 -8.29 23.16
C PRO A 26 9.14 -9.68 23.75
N ALA A 27 7.93 -9.99 24.22
CA ALA A 27 7.56 -11.36 24.57
C ALA A 27 7.72 -12.28 23.35
N PRO A 28 7.99 -13.58 23.51
CA PRO A 28 8.28 -14.49 22.42
C PRO A 28 7.23 -14.56 21.31
N ASP A 29 5.99 -14.23 21.61
CA ASP A 29 4.85 -14.21 20.70
C ASP A 29 4.56 -12.86 20.06
N THR A 30 5.32 -11.80 20.41
CA THR A 30 5.17 -10.47 19.82
C THR A 30 5.68 -10.43 18.38
N LEU A 31 4.84 -9.91 17.48
CA LEU A 31 5.22 -9.65 16.10
C LEU A 31 5.78 -8.23 15.97
N THR A 32 7.08 -8.11 15.72
CA THR A 32 7.75 -6.83 15.55
C THR A 32 8.13 -6.61 14.09
N PHE A 33 7.52 -5.61 13.46
CA PHE A 33 7.76 -5.21 12.08
C PHE A 33 8.73 -4.04 12.07
N LEU A 34 9.99 -4.29 11.71
CA LEU A 34 11.03 -3.25 11.61
C LEU A 34 11.30 -2.87 10.16
N PHE A 35 11.37 -1.56 9.91
CA PHE A 35 11.56 -1.03 8.57
C PHE A 35 12.81 -0.15 8.48
N HIS A 36 13.47 -0.21 7.31
CA HIS A 36 14.47 0.74 6.86
C HIS A 36 14.27 1.00 5.37
N GLY A 37 14.11 2.26 4.97
CA GLY A 37 13.92 2.64 3.56
C GLY A 37 12.75 1.92 2.88
N GLY A 38 11.66 1.62 3.59
CA GLY A 38 10.51 0.87 3.08
C GLY A 38 10.72 -0.65 2.96
N ARG A 39 11.88 -1.18 3.40
CA ARG A 39 12.20 -2.61 3.46
C ARG A 39 11.95 -3.15 4.86
N LEU A 40 11.39 -4.36 4.96
CA LEU A 40 11.12 -5.09 6.20
C LEU A 40 12.34 -5.93 6.58
N LEU A 41 12.70 -5.94 7.86
CA LEU A 41 13.71 -6.83 8.40
C LEU A 41 13.11 -8.23 8.57
N VAL A 42 13.73 -9.22 7.93
CA VAL A 42 13.31 -10.63 8.01
C VAL A 42 14.51 -11.53 8.20
N ARG A 43 14.29 -12.69 8.80
CA ARG A 43 15.30 -13.74 8.93
C ARG A 43 15.55 -14.39 7.56
N GLU A 44 16.83 -14.64 7.23
CA GLU A 44 17.21 -15.15 5.90
C GLU A 44 16.74 -16.59 5.65
N THR A 45 16.62 -17.39 6.71
CA THR A 45 16.33 -18.83 6.60
C THR A 45 14.87 -19.16 6.30
N ASP A 46 13.93 -18.38 6.83
CA ASP A 46 12.48 -18.66 6.79
C ASP A 46 11.62 -17.42 6.59
N LEU A 47 12.24 -16.26 6.35
CA LEU A 47 11.59 -14.95 6.21
C LEU A 47 10.77 -14.53 7.44
N GLY A 48 11.04 -15.13 8.59
CA GLY A 48 10.40 -14.79 9.88
C GLY A 48 10.76 -13.39 10.35
N LEU A 49 9.88 -12.79 11.17
CA LEU A 49 10.13 -11.50 11.80
C LEU A 49 11.24 -11.60 12.87
N PRO A 50 11.87 -10.46 13.25
CA PRO A 50 12.88 -10.45 14.31
C PRO A 50 12.37 -11.05 15.61
N ASP A 51 13.12 -11.97 16.16
CA ASP A 51 12.89 -12.56 17.49
C ASP A 51 13.44 -11.69 18.63
N ALA A 52 13.28 -12.15 19.86
CA ALA A 52 13.69 -11.40 21.05
C ALA A 52 15.20 -11.12 21.10
N ASP A 53 16.03 -12.05 20.63
CA ASP A 53 17.46 -11.92 20.63
C ASP A 53 17.92 -10.87 19.60
N ALA A 54 17.34 -10.90 18.40
CA ALA A 54 17.58 -9.90 17.37
C ALA A 54 17.12 -8.50 17.83
N MET A 55 15.98 -8.41 18.51
CA MET A 55 15.47 -7.14 19.06
C MET A 55 16.40 -6.60 20.17
N ALA A 56 16.91 -7.48 21.03
CA ALA A 56 17.86 -7.09 22.06
C ALA A 56 19.19 -6.58 21.46
N ALA A 57 19.69 -7.26 20.43
CA ALA A 57 20.92 -6.85 19.72
C ALA A 57 20.78 -5.48 19.03
N LEU A 58 19.60 -5.14 18.54
CA LEU A 58 19.32 -3.84 17.89
C LEU A 58 19.24 -2.67 18.88
N ALA A 59 19.04 -2.92 20.18
CA ALA A 59 18.98 -1.92 21.26
C ALA A 59 18.09 -0.70 20.90
N LEU A 60 16.92 -0.93 20.33
CA LEU A 60 16.04 0.12 19.82
C LEU A 60 15.48 0.98 20.96
N ASP A 61 15.44 2.30 20.71
CA ASP A 61 14.66 3.22 21.54
C ASP A 61 13.15 2.89 21.46
N ALA A 62 12.49 2.76 22.60
CA ALA A 62 11.05 2.54 22.70
C ALA A 62 10.24 3.59 21.91
N GLN A 63 10.75 4.82 21.78
CA GLN A 63 10.10 5.89 21.01
C GLN A 63 10.03 5.57 19.50
N ARG A 64 10.84 4.65 19.02
CA ARG A 64 10.81 4.19 17.61
C ARG A 64 9.81 3.06 17.37
N LEU A 65 9.21 2.52 18.42
CA LEU A 65 8.19 1.47 18.34
C LEU A 65 6.79 2.04 18.51
N LEU A 66 5.84 1.49 17.76
CA LEU A 66 4.43 1.88 17.78
C LEU A 66 3.53 0.65 17.86
N PRO A 67 2.42 0.73 18.59
CA PRO A 67 1.40 -0.30 18.54
C PRO A 67 0.75 -0.32 17.15
N VAL A 68 0.53 -1.51 16.62
CA VAL A 68 -0.19 -1.73 15.36
C VAL A 68 -1.53 -2.40 15.62
N GLY A 69 -1.53 -3.50 16.37
CA GLY A 69 -2.73 -4.26 16.65
C GLY A 69 -2.47 -5.60 17.31
N LEU A 70 -3.47 -6.48 17.27
CA LEU A 70 -3.39 -7.88 17.65
C LEU A 70 -3.73 -8.74 16.43
N LEU A 71 -2.87 -9.67 16.08
CA LEU A 71 -3.14 -10.72 15.08
C LEU A 71 -3.27 -12.06 15.81
N ASP A 72 -4.45 -12.66 15.79
CA ASP A 72 -4.75 -13.90 16.53
C ASP A 72 -4.30 -13.82 17.99
N ALA A 73 -4.65 -12.71 18.68
CA ALA A 73 -4.24 -12.34 20.02
C ALA A 73 -2.73 -12.04 20.21
N ARG A 74 -1.88 -12.21 19.21
CA ARG A 74 -0.46 -11.85 19.26
C ARG A 74 -0.28 -10.34 19.08
N TYR A 75 0.46 -9.72 19.98
CA TYR A 75 0.72 -8.28 19.91
C TYR A 75 1.61 -7.94 18.70
N CYS A 76 1.18 -6.95 17.93
CA CYS A 76 1.87 -6.45 16.76
C CYS A 76 2.36 -5.03 17.01
N GLN A 77 3.65 -4.79 16.81
CA GLN A 77 4.26 -3.46 16.87
C GLN A 77 5.10 -3.20 15.62
N ALA A 78 5.24 -1.92 15.27
CA ALA A 78 6.06 -1.47 14.14
C ALA A 78 7.14 -0.52 14.62
N GLY A 79 8.25 -0.49 13.90
CA GLY A 79 9.32 0.45 14.16
C GLY A 79 10.16 0.74 12.92
N TRP A 80 11.10 1.68 13.05
CA TRP A 80 12.03 2.03 11.98
C TRP A 80 13.45 2.22 12.48
N LEU A 81 14.40 1.98 11.58
CA LEU A 81 15.81 2.29 11.73
C LEU A 81 16.16 3.42 10.74
N ASP A 82 16.88 4.44 11.19
CA ASP A 82 17.31 5.55 10.33
C ASP A 82 18.47 5.16 9.42
N ASP A 83 19.36 4.31 9.91
CA ASP A 83 20.51 3.79 9.17
C ASP A 83 20.33 2.32 8.78
N GLU A 84 21.03 1.87 7.75
CA GLU A 84 21.28 0.44 7.51
C GLU A 84 22.16 -0.14 8.64
N ALA A 85 21.89 0.26 9.88
CA ALA A 85 22.63 -0.13 11.05
C ALA A 85 22.95 -1.62 10.99
N ALA A 86 24.02 -2.03 11.63
CA ALA A 86 24.43 -3.43 11.71
C ALA A 86 23.23 -4.28 12.13
N ILE A 87 22.56 -4.88 11.15
CA ILE A 87 21.47 -5.82 11.39
C ILE A 87 22.05 -7.08 12.05
N PRO A 88 21.31 -7.75 12.92
CA PRO A 88 21.75 -8.99 13.52
C PRO A 88 22.17 -10.01 12.45
N PRO A 89 23.19 -10.82 12.68
CA PRO A 89 23.54 -11.91 11.77
C PRO A 89 22.34 -12.82 11.46
N GLY A 90 22.20 -13.23 10.20
CA GLY A 90 21.10 -14.09 9.74
C GLY A 90 19.80 -13.34 9.44
N TYR A 91 19.83 -12.00 9.40
CA TYR A 91 18.71 -11.16 8.99
C TYR A 91 19.05 -10.32 7.75
N ALA A 92 18.05 -10.00 6.95
CA ALA A 92 18.19 -9.18 5.75
C ALA A 92 17.02 -8.22 5.57
N TRP A 93 17.25 -7.10 4.88
CA TRP A 93 16.22 -6.17 4.46
C TRP A 93 15.56 -6.65 3.16
N ARG A 94 14.24 -6.89 3.18
CA ARG A 94 13.47 -7.31 2.02
C ARG A 94 12.35 -6.32 1.71
N GLY A 95 12.21 -5.96 0.43
CA GLY A 95 11.08 -5.14 -0.02
C GLY A 95 9.75 -5.87 0.19
N LEU A 96 8.70 -5.21 0.68
CA LEU A 96 7.40 -5.86 0.92
C LEU A 96 6.85 -6.56 -0.34
N ARG A 97 7.09 -5.99 -1.54
CA ARG A 97 6.64 -6.62 -2.80
C ARG A 97 7.32 -7.97 -3.08
N SER A 98 8.57 -8.14 -2.64
CA SER A 98 9.29 -9.41 -2.83
C SER A 98 8.88 -10.50 -1.84
N LEU A 99 8.02 -10.17 -0.87
CA LEU A 99 7.48 -11.10 0.12
C LEU A 99 6.09 -11.64 -0.25
N PHE A 100 5.50 -11.14 -1.34
CA PHE A 100 4.20 -11.63 -1.82
C PHE A 100 4.30 -13.09 -2.25
N GLY A 101 3.48 -13.95 -1.61
CA GLY A 101 3.51 -15.39 -1.83
C GLY A 101 4.65 -16.14 -1.14
N GLU A 102 5.58 -15.44 -0.47
CA GLU A 102 6.73 -16.03 0.20
C GLU A 102 6.51 -16.20 1.72
N ILE A 103 5.65 -15.37 2.32
CA ILE A 103 5.30 -15.44 3.74
C ILE A 103 3.78 -15.55 3.93
N ASP A 104 3.38 -15.86 5.15
CA ASP A 104 1.95 -15.94 5.52
C ASP A 104 1.21 -14.66 5.16
N GLU A 105 0.07 -14.77 4.46
CA GLU A 105 -0.71 -13.64 3.96
C GLU A 105 -1.27 -12.75 5.08
N ALA A 106 -1.61 -13.32 6.25
CA ALA A 106 -2.08 -12.55 7.38
C ALA A 106 -0.96 -11.70 7.97
N VAL A 107 0.23 -12.26 8.09
CA VAL A 107 1.44 -11.53 8.52
C VAL A 107 1.78 -10.44 7.52
N LEU A 108 1.71 -10.72 6.22
CA LEU A 108 1.98 -9.75 5.15
C LEU A 108 0.96 -8.60 5.13
N GLY A 109 -0.31 -8.90 5.35
CA GLY A 109 -1.38 -7.89 5.46
C GLY A 109 -1.15 -6.92 6.63
N VAL A 110 -0.71 -7.45 7.77
CA VAL A 110 -0.32 -6.63 8.95
C VAL A 110 0.98 -5.87 8.67
N ALA A 111 1.97 -6.48 7.98
CA ALA A 111 3.22 -5.81 7.60
C ALA A 111 2.97 -4.57 6.73
N GLY A 112 2.00 -4.62 5.80
CA GLY A 112 1.58 -3.47 5.01
C GLY A 112 1.06 -2.31 5.87
N ARG A 113 0.20 -2.59 6.85
CA ARG A 113 -0.28 -1.61 7.82
C ARG A 113 0.86 -1.08 8.69
N ALA A 114 1.72 -1.97 9.17
CA ALA A 114 2.87 -1.63 10.00
C ALA A 114 3.84 -0.69 9.27
N ALA A 115 4.07 -0.92 7.96
CA ALA A 115 4.90 -0.06 7.12
C ALA A 115 4.36 1.37 7.05
N GLN A 116 3.06 1.54 6.81
CA GLN A 116 2.43 2.86 6.76
C GLN A 116 2.50 3.59 8.12
N VAL A 117 2.30 2.85 9.22
CA VAL A 117 2.40 3.42 10.58
C VAL A 117 3.83 3.84 10.91
N ALA A 118 4.81 2.99 10.60
CA ALA A 118 6.23 3.28 10.83
C ALA A 118 6.71 4.46 9.98
N GLU A 119 6.36 4.49 8.69
CA GLU A 119 6.75 5.56 7.77
C GLU A 119 6.14 6.91 8.19
N TRP A 120 4.86 6.91 8.56
CA TRP A 120 4.22 8.11 9.09
C TRP A 120 4.95 8.63 10.33
N ALA A 121 5.22 7.77 11.31
CA ALA A 121 5.85 8.19 12.55
C ALA A 121 7.29 8.70 12.31
N ARG A 122 8.04 8.07 11.40
CA ARG A 122 9.38 8.48 11.00
C ARG A 122 9.39 9.87 10.36
N THR A 123 8.43 10.16 9.49
CA THR A 123 8.36 11.39 8.68
C THR A 123 7.67 12.55 9.39
N HIS A 124 6.95 12.30 10.51
CA HIS A 124 6.22 13.34 11.24
C HIS A 124 6.82 13.66 12.62
N ARG A 125 8.13 13.45 12.79
CA ARG A 125 8.88 13.82 14.00
C ARG A 125 8.96 15.32 14.22
N PHE A 126 8.83 16.10 13.16
CA PHE A 126 8.85 17.56 13.18
C PHE A 126 7.56 18.11 12.57
N CYS A 127 7.14 19.25 13.10
CA CYS A 127 5.94 19.95 12.65
C CYS A 127 6.13 20.53 11.25
N GLY A 128 5.26 20.17 10.31
CA GLY A 128 5.29 20.74 8.95
C GLY A 128 4.97 22.23 8.86
N ALA A 129 4.38 22.82 9.93
CA ALA A 129 4.05 24.26 9.97
C ALA A 129 5.16 25.13 10.57
N CYS A 130 5.88 24.67 11.61
CA CYS A 130 6.84 25.49 12.33
C CYS A 130 8.20 24.83 12.61
N GLY A 131 8.43 23.60 12.15
CA GLY A 131 9.68 22.88 12.31
C GLY A 131 9.98 22.33 13.72
N SER A 132 9.16 22.66 14.75
CA SER A 132 9.37 22.17 16.11
C SER A 132 9.07 20.68 16.23
N ALA A 133 9.68 20.00 17.21
CA ALA A 133 9.41 18.59 17.47
C ALA A 133 7.93 18.33 17.80
N THR A 134 7.42 17.21 17.34
CA THR A 134 6.05 16.75 17.64
C THR A 134 6.07 15.67 18.71
N ALA A 135 4.94 15.50 19.39
CA ALA A 135 4.72 14.47 20.39
C ALA A 135 3.49 13.62 20.02
N ARG A 136 3.57 12.30 20.23
CA ARG A 136 2.44 11.37 20.01
C ARG A 136 1.31 11.66 20.99
N GLN A 137 0.08 11.53 20.50
CA GLN A 137 -1.10 11.60 21.34
C GLN A 137 -1.46 10.19 21.87
N GLY A 138 -1.88 10.12 23.15
CA GLY A 138 -2.16 8.84 23.78
C GLY A 138 -3.54 8.24 23.44
N HIS A 139 -4.47 9.05 22.93
CA HIS A 139 -5.87 8.64 22.71
C HIS A 139 -6.18 8.36 21.24
N GLU A 140 -5.31 8.77 20.33
CA GLU A 140 -5.49 8.55 18.88
C GLU A 140 -4.13 8.44 18.17
N ARG A 141 -4.14 7.92 16.95
CA ARG A 141 -2.94 7.85 16.11
C ARG A 141 -2.68 9.19 15.44
N SER A 142 -2.18 10.13 16.22
CA SER A 142 -1.77 11.46 15.75
C SER A 142 -0.51 11.93 16.47
N VAL A 143 0.12 12.96 15.92
CA VAL A 143 1.18 13.71 16.58
C VAL A 143 0.76 15.19 16.72
N LYS A 144 1.13 15.83 17.80
CA LYS A 144 0.83 17.25 18.07
C LYS A 144 2.11 18.03 18.29
N CYS A 145 2.19 19.21 17.70
CA CYS A 145 3.25 20.16 17.95
C CYS A 145 3.03 20.89 19.27
N GLY A 146 3.99 20.82 20.19
CA GLY A 146 3.93 21.55 21.46
C GLY A 146 4.05 23.06 21.32
N ASN A 147 4.62 23.55 20.21
CA ASN A 147 4.83 24.99 19.97
C ASN A 147 3.62 25.66 19.33
N CYS A 148 3.13 25.17 18.19
CA CYS A 148 2.04 25.84 17.44
C CYS A 148 0.69 25.12 17.50
N GLY A 149 0.60 23.95 18.16
CA GLY A 149 -0.63 23.19 18.30
C GLY A 149 -1.05 22.40 17.06
N HIS A 150 -0.32 22.46 15.96
CA HIS A 150 -0.61 21.69 14.74
C HIS A 150 -0.68 20.20 15.03
N VAL A 151 -1.72 19.53 14.52
CA VAL A 151 -1.91 18.09 14.65
C VAL A 151 -1.76 17.44 13.26
N ALA A 152 -1.02 16.34 13.20
CA ALA A 152 -0.87 15.55 11.99
C ALA A 152 -1.25 14.08 12.22
N TYR A 153 -2.09 13.57 11.31
CA TYR A 153 -2.52 12.18 11.26
C TYR A 153 -1.71 11.37 10.26
N PRO A 154 -1.79 10.02 10.29
CA PRO A 154 -1.19 9.19 9.24
C PRO A 154 -1.65 9.64 7.86
N ARG A 155 -0.68 9.83 6.96
CA ARG A 155 -0.99 10.19 5.58
C ARG A 155 -1.59 8.98 4.87
N ILE A 156 -2.72 9.20 4.19
CA ILE A 156 -3.34 8.28 3.25
C ILE A 156 -3.56 9.09 1.97
N SER A 157 -2.91 8.68 0.87
CA SER A 157 -3.08 9.32 -0.43
C SER A 157 -4.07 8.50 -1.26
N PRO A 158 -5.30 8.99 -1.45
CA PRO A 158 -6.26 8.31 -2.30
C PRO A 158 -5.80 8.36 -3.76
N ALA A 159 -5.94 7.21 -4.44
CA ALA A 159 -5.68 7.07 -5.86
C ALA A 159 -6.84 6.31 -6.49
N MET A 160 -7.38 6.85 -7.58
CA MET A 160 -8.34 6.11 -8.38
C MET A 160 -7.64 5.04 -9.21
N MET A 161 -8.38 4.00 -9.55
CA MET A 161 -8.04 3.02 -10.59
C MET A 161 -9.30 2.76 -11.39
N VAL A 162 -9.19 2.69 -12.72
CA VAL A 162 -10.35 2.42 -13.55
C VAL A 162 -10.06 1.46 -14.70
N LEU A 163 -10.92 0.46 -14.85
CA LEU A 163 -10.97 -0.41 -16.00
C LEU A 163 -12.09 0.09 -16.93
N VAL A 164 -11.69 0.69 -18.05
CA VAL A 164 -12.64 1.19 -19.06
C VAL A 164 -13.09 0.02 -19.93
N ARG A 165 -14.40 -0.11 -20.15
CA ARG A 165 -15.03 -1.18 -20.90
C ARG A 165 -15.67 -0.64 -22.17
N LYS A 166 -15.52 -1.40 -23.29
CA LYS A 166 -16.17 -1.12 -24.58
C LYS A 166 -16.75 -2.42 -25.13
N GLY A 167 -18.04 -2.65 -24.87
CA GLY A 167 -18.64 -3.98 -25.11
C GLY A 167 -17.93 -5.04 -24.27
N ASP A 168 -17.41 -6.08 -24.91
CA ASP A 168 -16.68 -7.18 -24.28
C ASP A 168 -15.16 -6.91 -24.15
N ALA A 169 -14.70 -5.76 -24.63
CA ALA A 169 -13.28 -5.38 -24.54
C ALA A 169 -13.04 -4.45 -23.33
N VAL A 170 -11.82 -4.50 -22.79
CA VAL A 170 -11.33 -3.61 -21.76
C VAL A 170 -10.09 -2.87 -22.22
N LEU A 171 -9.88 -1.65 -21.72
CA LEU A 171 -8.68 -0.87 -21.98
C LEU A 171 -7.62 -1.18 -20.94
N LEU A 172 -6.42 -1.51 -21.38
CA LEU A 172 -5.23 -1.58 -20.54
C LEU A 172 -4.11 -0.73 -21.13
N ALA A 173 -3.25 -0.22 -20.27
CA ALA A 173 -2.17 0.68 -20.62
C ALA A 173 -0.84 0.24 -20.01
N GLN A 174 0.26 0.65 -20.66
CA GLN A 174 1.63 0.50 -20.16
C GLN A 174 2.17 1.86 -19.72
N HIS A 175 2.52 1.97 -18.43
CA HIS A 175 3.14 3.19 -17.91
C HIS A 175 4.62 3.29 -18.28
N ALA A 176 5.07 4.48 -18.68
CA ALA A 176 6.45 4.77 -19.06
C ALA A 176 7.46 4.49 -17.92
N GLN A 177 7.03 4.69 -16.67
CA GLN A 177 7.87 4.55 -15.48
C GLN A 177 8.14 3.09 -15.08
N TYR A 178 7.40 2.11 -15.63
CA TYR A 178 7.59 0.72 -15.28
C TYR A 178 8.78 0.12 -16.05
N THR A 179 9.77 -0.37 -15.30
CA THR A 179 10.93 -1.09 -15.89
C THR A 179 10.52 -2.40 -16.56
N VAL A 180 9.48 -3.05 -16.06
CA VAL A 180 8.86 -4.22 -16.68
C VAL A 180 7.58 -3.77 -17.34
N LYS A 181 7.51 -3.85 -18.66
CA LYS A 181 6.33 -3.51 -19.45
C LYS A 181 5.16 -4.41 -19.06
N ARG A 182 4.15 -3.85 -18.43
CA ARG A 182 2.92 -4.55 -18.05
C ARG A 182 1.73 -3.72 -18.44
N PHE A 183 0.72 -4.37 -19.00
CA PHE A 183 -0.58 -3.77 -19.22
C PHE A 183 -1.40 -3.82 -17.93
N VAL A 184 -1.86 -2.66 -17.48
CA VAL A 184 -2.63 -2.46 -16.24
C VAL A 184 -3.80 -1.52 -16.48
N PRO A 185 -4.82 -1.49 -15.62
CA PRO A 185 -5.85 -0.43 -15.63
C PRO A 185 -5.21 0.94 -15.41
N LEU A 186 -5.88 2.00 -15.89
CA LEU A 186 -5.48 3.39 -15.63
C LEU A 186 -5.57 3.70 -14.15
N ALA A 187 -4.65 4.51 -13.62
CA ALA A 187 -4.62 4.86 -12.20
C ALA A 187 -3.87 6.16 -11.95
N GLY A 188 -4.49 7.06 -11.20
CA GLY A 188 -3.89 8.35 -10.82
C GLY A 188 -4.29 8.84 -9.43
N PHE A 189 -3.57 9.84 -8.93
CA PHE A 189 -3.87 10.44 -7.64
C PHE A 189 -4.97 11.49 -7.76
N LEU A 190 -5.74 11.63 -6.68
CA LEU A 190 -6.70 12.73 -6.56
C LEU A 190 -5.96 14.05 -6.34
N GLU A 191 -6.46 15.10 -6.99
CA GLU A 191 -6.07 16.49 -6.74
C GLU A 191 -6.82 17.10 -5.55
N ALA A 192 -6.27 18.15 -4.95
CA ALA A 192 -6.89 18.85 -3.85
C ALA A 192 -8.21 19.51 -4.25
N GLY A 193 -9.30 19.10 -3.61
CA GLY A 193 -10.65 19.61 -3.90
C GLY A 193 -11.44 18.78 -4.93
N GLU A 194 -10.82 17.75 -5.49
CA GLU A 194 -11.42 16.85 -6.47
C GLU A 194 -12.17 15.70 -5.79
N THR A 195 -13.31 15.30 -6.33
CA THR A 195 -13.99 14.06 -5.96
C THR A 195 -13.34 12.86 -6.67
N ILE A 196 -13.59 11.64 -6.19
CA ILE A 196 -13.04 10.44 -6.82
C ILE A 196 -13.58 10.24 -8.24
N GLU A 197 -14.84 10.60 -8.49
CA GLU A 197 -15.48 10.52 -9.79
C GLU A 197 -14.86 11.53 -10.78
N GLU A 198 -14.61 12.75 -10.34
CA GLU A 198 -13.89 13.76 -11.14
C GLU A 198 -12.49 13.29 -11.50
N ALA A 199 -11.75 12.70 -10.54
CA ALA A 199 -10.44 12.13 -10.79
C ALA A 199 -10.48 11.03 -11.85
N VAL A 200 -11.49 10.12 -11.81
CA VAL A 200 -11.62 9.09 -12.84
C VAL A 200 -11.81 9.71 -14.24
N HIS A 201 -12.67 10.72 -14.36
CA HIS A 201 -12.90 11.37 -15.65
C HIS A 201 -11.69 12.13 -16.16
N ARG A 202 -10.98 12.84 -15.28
CA ARG A 202 -9.76 13.60 -15.63
C ARG A 202 -8.64 12.68 -16.07
N GLU A 203 -8.28 11.68 -15.24
CA GLU A 203 -7.16 10.77 -15.54
C GLU A 203 -7.38 9.96 -16.81
N VAL A 204 -8.61 9.45 -17.05
CA VAL A 204 -8.93 8.76 -18.32
C VAL A 204 -8.74 9.69 -19.51
N PHE A 205 -9.14 10.96 -19.37
CA PHE A 205 -8.99 11.91 -20.46
C PHE A 205 -7.52 12.32 -20.66
N GLU A 206 -6.78 12.58 -19.60
CA GLU A 206 -5.36 12.98 -19.65
C GLU A 206 -4.47 11.85 -20.16
N GLU A 207 -4.61 10.63 -19.61
CA GLU A 207 -3.74 9.51 -19.96
C GLU A 207 -4.01 8.94 -21.36
N VAL A 208 -5.29 8.87 -21.78
CA VAL A 208 -5.67 8.16 -23.03
C VAL A 208 -6.64 8.91 -23.95
N GLY A 209 -7.07 10.13 -23.63
CA GLY A 209 -7.93 10.96 -24.49
C GLY A 209 -9.39 10.48 -24.58
N LEU A 210 -9.82 9.56 -23.76
CA LEU A 210 -11.17 8.97 -23.78
C LEU A 210 -12.10 9.67 -22.81
N ARG A 211 -13.41 9.61 -23.10
CA ARG A 211 -14.47 9.96 -22.17
C ARG A 211 -15.24 8.70 -21.75
N VAL A 212 -15.64 8.66 -20.48
CA VAL A 212 -16.30 7.51 -19.85
C VAL A 212 -17.59 7.93 -19.15
N HIS A 213 -18.45 6.97 -18.89
CA HIS A 213 -19.66 7.12 -18.10
C HIS A 213 -19.95 5.84 -17.29
N ASN A 214 -21.05 5.82 -16.54
CA ASN A 214 -21.49 4.65 -15.76
C ASN A 214 -20.39 4.10 -14.84
N LEU A 215 -19.75 4.97 -14.07
CA LEU A 215 -18.77 4.57 -13.07
C LEU A 215 -19.41 3.63 -12.05
N ARG A 216 -18.77 2.49 -11.78
CA ARG A 216 -19.21 1.52 -10.78
C ARG A 216 -18.03 1.17 -9.88
N TYR A 217 -18.22 1.38 -8.59
CA TYR A 217 -17.24 0.98 -7.59
C TYR A 217 -17.01 -0.53 -7.61
N PHE A 218 -15.75 -0.95 -7.67
CA PHE A 218 -15.33 -2.34 -7.67
C PHE A 218 -14.82 -2.77 -6.29
N GLY A 219 -13.92 -1.98 -5.70
CA GLY A 219 -13.32 -2.26 -4.41
C GLY A 219 -12.23 -1.25 -4.05
N SER A 220 -11.63 -1.41 -2.88
CA SER A 220 -10.47 -0.61 -2.46
C SER A 220 -9.43 -1.45 -1.76
N GLN A 221 -8.18 -1.02 -1.83
CA GLN A 221 -7.04 -1.68 -1.20
C GLN A 221 -6.08 -0.65 -0.61
N SER A 222 -5.71 -0.84 0.66
CA SER A 222 -4.55 -0.13 1.21
C SER A 222 -3.29 -0.62 0.50
N TRP A 223 -2.50 0.33 -0.05
CA TRP A 223 -1.31 0.04 -0.82
C TRP A 223 -0.11 0.74 -0.20
N PRO A 224 0.71 0.02 0.62
CA PRO A 224 1.76 0.60 1.46
C PRO A 224 3.05 0.95 0.69
N PHE A 225 2.90 1.63 -0.45
CA PHE A 225 4.02 2.04 -1.32
C PHE A 225 3.92 3.53 -1.70
N PRO A 226 4.23 4.47 -0.80
CA PRO A 226 4.39 4.23 0.64
C PRO A 226 3.08 4.33 1.45
N HIS A 227 2.02 5.02 0.98
CA HIS A 227 0.81 5.33 1.78
C HIS A 227 -0.46 5.51 0.95
N SER A 228 -0.58 4.81 -0.19
CA SER A 228 -1.74 4.94 -1.06
C SER A 228 -2.94 4.14 -0.56
N LEU A 229 -4.14 4.66 -0.87
CA LEU A 229 -5.40 3.92 -0.86
C LEU A 229 -5.89 3.84 -2.30
N MET A 230 -5.81 2.65 -2.90
CA MET A 230 -6.35 2.40 -4.22
C MET A 230 -7.86 2.23 -4.16
N ILE A 231 -8.61 2.96 -4.99
CA ILE A 231 -10.06 2.89 -5.08
C ILE A 231 -10.41 2.57 -6.52
N ALA A 232 -10.86 1.33 -6.76
CA ALA A 232 -11.03 0.79 -8.10
C ALA A 232 -12.48 0.89 -8.59
N PHE A 233 -12.61 1.23 -9.86
CA PHE A 233 -13.87 1.35 -10.59
C PHE A 233 -13.83 0.57 -11.90
N THR A 234 -15.01 0.23 -12.41
CA THR A 234 -15.22 0.03 -13.84
C THR A 234 -15.98 1.23 -14.41
N ALA A 235 -15.74 1.56 -15.67
CA ALA A 235 -16.46 2.59 -16.38
C ALA A 235 -16.75 2.13 -17.81
N ASP A 236 -17.85 2.59 -18.40
CA ASP A 236 -18.17 2.30 -19.80
C ASP A 236 -17.59 3.40 -20.70
N TYR A 237 -16.98 3.01 -21.83
CA TYR A 237 -16.51 3.94 -22.87
C TYR A 237 -17.70 4.75 -23.42
N LEU A 238 -17.53 6.06 -23.51
CA LEU A 238 -18.52 6.96 -24.08
C LEU A 238 -18.13 7.41 -25.48
N GLU A 239 -16.96 8.06 -25.61
CA GLU A 239 -16.45 8.63 -26.86
C GLU A 239 -14.94 8.90 -26.79
N GLY A 240 -14.34 9.25 -27.92
CA GLY A 240 -12.92 9.60 -28.07
C GLY A 240 -12.10 8.56 -28.81
N GLU A 241 -10.90 8.93 -29.17
CA GLU A 241 -9.88 8.05 -29.74
C GLU A 241 -8.70 7.95 -28.77
N ILE A 242 -8.06 6.78 -28.69
CA ILE A 242 -6.88 6.60 -27.85
C ILE A 242 -5.78 7.55 -28.30
N ARG A 243 -5.39 8.45 -27.39
CA ARG A 243 -4.27 9.39 -27.54
C ARG A 243 -3.51 9.41 -26.24
N THR A 244 -2.34 8.80 -26.22
CA THR A 244 -1.50 8.71 -25.03
C THR A 244 -0.52 9.88 -24.95
N ASP A 245 -0.22 10.31 -23.71
CA ASP A 245 1.01 11.09 -23.45
C ASP A 245 2.17 10.09 -23.31
N PRO A 246 3.15 10.07 -24.22
CA PRO A 246 4.28 9.14 -24.15
C PRO A 246 5.17 9.32 -22.92
N ALA A 247 5.07 10.45 -22.20
CA ALA A 247 5.78 10.67 -20.95
C ALA A 247 5.20 9.83 -19.79
N GLU A 248 3.91 9.48 -19.87
CA GLU A 248 3.19 8.72 -18.85
C GLU A 248 2.76 7.33 -19.33
N ILE A 249 2.17 7.27 -20.53
CA ILE A 249 1.64 6.03 -21.12
C ILE A 249 2.34 5.74 -22.44
N THR A 250 3.13 4.68 -22.49
CA THR A 250 3.85 4.27 -23.71
C THR A 250 2.97 3.55 -24.70
N GLU A 251 1.94 2.85 -24.24
CA GLU A 251 0.98 2.12 -25.06
C GLU A 251 -0.35 1.97 -24.32
N ALA A 252 -1.47 2.14 -25.02
CA ALA A 252 -2.79 1.78 -24.53
C ALA A 252 -3.59 1.11 -25.65
N ARG A 253 -4.24 0.00 -25.35
CA ARG A 253 -5.06 -0.73 -26.32
C ARG A 253 -6.23 -1.47 -25.68
N TRP A 254 -7.22 -1.77 -26.52
CA TRP A 254 -8.34 -2.61 -26.16
C TRP A 254 -7.94 -4.08 -26.19
N PHE A 255 -8.44 -4.85 -25.22
CA PHE A 255 -8.30 -6.29 -25.14
C PHE A 255 -9.70 -6.90 -25.05
N GLY A 256 -10.08 -7.66 -26.07
CA GLY A 256 -11.36 -8.35 -26.17
C GLY A 256 -11.23 -9.86 -26.25
N PRO A 257 -12.33 -10.57 -26.49
CA PRO A 257 -12.30 -12.01 -26.75
C PRO A 257 -11.42 -12.33 -27.98
N GLY A 258 -10.54 -13.32 -27.86
CA GLY A 258 -9.65 -13.77 -28.92
C GLY A 258 -8.37 -12.95 -29.10
N ASP A 259 -8.17 -11.88 -28.35
CA ASP A 259 -6.92 -11.13 -28.33
C ASP A 259 -5.84 -11.86 -27.50
N ASP A 260 -4.57 -11.52 -27.79
CA ASP A 260 -3.42 -11.96 -26.98
C ASP A 260 -3.35 -11.12 -25.68
N TRP A 261 -3.97 -11.62 -24.64
CA TRP A 261 -4.02 -10.97 -23.35
C TRP A 261 -2.67 -11.03 -22.61
N PRO A 262 -2.35 -10.01 -21.81
CA PRO A 262 -1.14 -10.06 -20.99
C PRO A 262 -1.17 -11.24 -20.01
N GLU A 263 0.02 -11.75 -19.70
CA GLU A 263 0.18 -12.85 -18.74
C GLU A 263 -0.51 -12.51 -17.40
N ARG A 264 -1.18 -13.53 -16.82
CA ARG A 264 -1.81 -13.37 -15.50
C ARG A 264 -0.75 -13.17 -14.42
N VAL A 265 -0.98 -12.19 -13.59
CA VAL A 265 -0.12 -11.94 -12.41
C VAL A 265 -0.82 -12.42 -11.14
N PRO A 266 -0.08 -12.78 -10.08
CA PRO A 266 -0.69 -13.23 -8.83
C PRO A 266 -1.73 -12.24 -8.28
N HIS A 267 -2.80 -12.76 -7.69
CA HIS A 267 -3.92 -11.98 -7.11
C HIS A 267 -3.51 -11.31 -5.77
N VAL A 268 -2.52 -10.44 -5.79
CA VAL A 268 -2.05 -9.69 -4.60
C VAL A 268 -2.46 -8.23 -4.64
N SER A 269 -2.86 -7.73 -5.80
CA SER A 269 -3.28 -6.35 -6.01
C SER A 269 -4.69 -6.24 -6.54
N ILE A 270 -5.39 -5.16 -6.18
CA ILE A 270 -6.71 -4.86 -6.72
C ILE A 270 -6.68 -4.70 -8.25
N SER A 271 -5.54 -4.28 -8.80
CA SER A 271 -5.33 -4.19 -10.26
C SER A 271 -5.48 -5.55 -10.94
N SER A 272 -4.77 -6.58 -10.45
CA SER A 272 -4.84 -7.93 -11.04
C SER A 272 -6.23 -8.52 -10.93
N ILE A 273 -6.89 -8.34 -9.78
CA ILE A 273 -8.23 -8.85 -9.53
C ILE A 273 -9.27 -8.15 -10.40
N LEU A 274 -9.12 -6.83 -10.58
CA LEU A 274 -10.01 -6.05 -11.44
C LEU A 274 -9.92 -6.50 -12.91
N VAL A 275 -8.70 -6.75 -13.41
CA VAL A 275 -8.47 -7.26 -14.75
C VAL A 275 -9.04 -8.67 -14.90
N ASP A 276 -8.70 -9.58 -13.98
CA ASP A 276 -9.14 -10.98 -14.08
C ASP A 276 -10.66 -11.17 -13.94
N ALA A 277 -11.32 -10.29 -13.17
CA ALA A 277 -12.79 -10.29 -13.07
C ALA A 277 -13.50 -9.92 -14.39
N HIS A 278 -12.78 -9.30 -15.34
CA HIS A 278 -13.33 -8.85 -16.62
C HIS A 278 -12.64 -9.47 -17.84
N ARG A 279 -11.70 -10.39 -17.60
CA ARG A 279 -11.04 -11.16 -18.65
C ARG A 279 -12.02 -12.21 -19.22
N PRO A 280 -12.14 -12.35 -20.54
CA PRO A 280 -12.91 -13.44 -21.13
C PRO A 280 -12.44 -14.82 -20.65
N PRO A 281 -13.34 -15.80 -20.55
CA PRO A 281 -12.98 -17.16 -20.07
C PRO A 281 -11.89 -17.85 -20.90
N ASP A 282 -11.82 -17.52 -22.19
CA ASP A 282 -10.91 -18.15 -23.16
C ASP A 282 -9.63 -17.32 -23.39
N ALA A 283 -9.32 -16.34 -22.51
CA ALA A 283 -8.19 -15.43 -22.65
C ALA A 283 -7.09 -15.67 -21.60
#